data_ae787c391bbbe5128ab732ba7356f286
#
_entry.id   ae787c391bbbe5128ab732ba7356f286
#
_cell.length_a   1.000
_cell.length_b   1.000
_cell.length_c   1.000
_cell.angle_alpha   90.00
_cell.angle_beta   90.00
_cell.angle_gamma   90.00
#
_symmetry.space_group_name_H-M   'P 1'
#
loop_
_entity.id
_entity.type
_entity.pdbx_description
1 polymer ?
#
loop_
_entity_poly.entity_id
_entity_poly.type
_entity_poly.pdbx_seq_one_letter_code
_entity_poly.pdbx_strand_id
1 'polypeptide(L)'
;MAAGSACRRFCDYVHDRIQFGYHHARCDRTASEGHAERVGVCRDFAHLAVTLCRCMNIPARYCTGYLGDIGVPRNPAPMDFSAWFEVFLDGRWFTFDARHNHPRIGRIVMARGRDAADVAISTAFGPAPLARFTVMTDEVTDEDCEQRGSREAA
;
A
#
# COMPACT_ATOMS: atom_id res chain seq x y z
N MET A 1 -4.43 25.42 -9.48
CA MET A 1 -4.81 24.00 -9.63
C MET A 1 -5.03 23.48 -8.21
N ALA A 2 -6.17 22.92 -7.91
CA ALA A 2 -6.43 22.42 -6.55
C ALA A 2 -5.45 21.25 -6.23
N ALA A 3 -4.86 21.23 -5.05
CA ALA A 3 -3.86 20.24 -4.66
C ALA A 3 -4.35 18.79 -4.80
N GLY A 4 -5.63 18.52 -4.55
CA GLY A 4 -6.24 17.20 -4.76
C GLY A 4 -6.22 16.73 -6.22
N SER A 5 -6.41 17.66 -7.18
CA SER A 5 -6.28 17.37 -8.62
C SER A 5 -4.82 17.02 -9.00
N ALA A 6 -3.84 17.69 -8.38
CA ALA A 6 -2.43 17.37 -8.59
C ALA A 6 -2.09 15.96 -8.07
N CYS A 7 -2.55 15.60 -6.86
CA CYS A 7 -2.33 14.27 -6.29
C CYS A 7 -2.94 13.17 -7.16
N ARG A 8 -4.13 13.39 -7.73
CA ARG A 8 -4.75 12.44 -8.65
C ARG A 8 -3.89 12.24 -9.90
N ARG A 9 -3.39 13.31 -10.49
CA ARG A 9 -2.49 13.24 -11.65
C ARG A 9 -1.16 12.54 -11.32
N PHE A 10 -0.67 12.65 -10.08
CA PHE A 10 0.50 11.88 -9.65
C PHE A 10 0.18 10.38 -9.56
N CYS A 11 -1.00 9.99 -9.07
CA CYS A 11 -1.44 8.60 -9.12
C CYS A 11 -1.47 8.08 -10.55
N ASP A 12 -2.11 8.81 -11.46
CA ASP A 12 -2.21 8.42 -12.87
C ASP A 12 -0.81 8.29 -13.49
N TYR A 13 0.05 9.29 -13.28
CA TYR A 13 1.43 9.26 -13.78
C TYR A 13 2.24 8.08 -13.26
N VAL A 14 2.20 7.83 -11.95
CA VAL A 14 2.94 6.72 -11.33
C VAL A 14 2.40 5.37 -11.77
N HIS A 15 1.07 5.26 -11.89
CA HIS A 15 0.40 4.05 -12.39
C HIS A 15 0.87 3.67 -13.79
N ASP A 16 0.91 4.66 -14.68
CA ASP A 16 1.32 4.45 -16.07
C ASP A 16 2.85 4.28 -16.21
N ARG A 17 3.61 4.80 -15.23
CA ARG A 17 5.07 4.79 -15.26
C ARG A 17 5.69 3.49 -14.81
N ILE A 18 5.11 2.84 -13.79
CA ILE A 18 5.69 1.66 -13.15
C ILE A 18 4.89 0.42 -13.52
N GLN A 19 5.54 -0.57 -14.08
CA GLN A 19 4.98 -1.90 -14.29
C GLN A 19 5.08 -2.72 -12.99
N PHE A 20 3.95 -3.20 -12.49
CA PHE A 20 3.90 -4.01 -11.28
C PHE A 20 4.36 -5.44 -11.51
N GLY A 21 5.17 -5.99 -10.59
CA GLY A 21 5.53 -7.40 -10.55
C GLY A 21 6.29 -7.77 -9.27
N TYR A 22 5.87 -8.82 -8.59
CA TYR A 22 6.51 -9.27 -7.34
C TYR A 22 7.98 -9.65 -7.52
N HIS A 23 8.37 -10.16 -8.69
CA HIS A 23 9.76 -10.48 -9.03
C HIS A 23 10.66 -9.24 -9.13
N HIS A 24 10.09 -8.05 -9.15
CA HIS A 24 10.82 -6.79 -9.08
C HIS A 24 11.03 -6.28 -7.64
N ALA A 25 10.60 -7.04 -6.62
CA ALA A 25 10.76 -6.62 -5.24
C ALA A 25 12.23 -6.43 -4.86
N ARG A 26 12.56 -5.22 -4.37
CA ARG A 26 13.90 -4.84 -3.90
C ARG A 26 13.77 -3.88 -2.73
N CYS A 27 14.32 -4.22 -1.58
CA CYS A 27 14.11 -3.46 -0.34
C CYS A 27 14.80 -2.09 -0.31
N ASP A 28 15.82 -1.89 -1.10
CA ASP A 28 16.68 -0.70 -1.15
C ASP A 28 16.35 0.26 -2.30
N ARG A 29 15.39 -0.07 -3.19
CA ARG A 29 15.05 0.78 -4.34
C ARG A 29 14.57 2.16 -3.89
N THR A 30 15.24 3.19 -4.36
CA THR A 30 14.85 4.59 -4.18
C THR A 30 13.71 4.99 -5.12
N ALA A 31 13.03 6.11 -4.84
CA ALA A 31 11.99 6.63 -5.74
C ALA A 31 12.55 7.01 -7.12
N SER A 32 13.79 7.52 -7.17
CA SER A 32 14.48 7.87 -8.42
C SER A 32 14.77 6.63 -9.26
N GLU A 33 15.25 5.54 -8.64
CA GLU A 33 15.48 4.27 -9.33
C GLU A 33 14.17 3.65 -9.82
N GLY A 34 13.12 3.63 -8.99
CA GLY A 34 11.79 3.15 -9.41
C GLY A 34 11.24 3.93 -10.61
N HIS A 35 11.46 5.26 -10.63
CA HIS A 35 11.10 6.11 -11.76
C HIS A 35 11.92 5.78 -13.02
N ALA A 36 13.22 5.52 -12.90
CA ALA A 36 14.11 5.23 -14.02
C ALA A 36 13.92 3.81 -14.57
N GLU A 37 13.83 2.82 -13.68
CA GLU A 37 13.69 1.39 -14.00
C GLU A 37 12.30 1.02 -14.52
N ARG A 38 11.27 1.78 -14.16
CA ARG A 38 9.87 1.60 -14.56
C ARG A 38 9.23 0.26 -14.14
N VAL A 39 9.77 -0.37 -13.13
CA VAL A 39 9.27 -1.63 -12.57
C VAL A 39 9.29 -1.56 -11.06
N GLY A 40 8.37 -2.28 -10.39
CA GLY A 40 8.35 -2.30 -8.94
C GLY A 40 7.17 -3.03 -8.33
N VAL A 41 7.07 -2.94 -7.01
CA VAL A 41 5.96 -3.46 -6.20
C VAL A 41 5.18 -2.30 -5.56
N CYS A 42 4.12 -2.58 -4.82
CA CYS A 42 3.25 -1.56 -4.19
C CYS A 42 4.05 -0.48 -3.43
N ARG A 43 5.17 -0.86 -2.78
CA ARG A 43 6.08 0.05 -2.11
C ARG A 43 6.64 1.11 -3.05
N ASP A 44 7.06 0.72 -4.24
CA ASP A 44 7.74 1.62 -5.19
C ASP A 44 6.74 2.64 -5.78
N PHE A 45 5.51 2.22 -6.03
CA PHE A 45 4.41 3.12 -6.43
C PHE A 45 4.12 4.18 -5.35
N ALA A 46 3.94 3.74 -4.10
CA ALA A 46 3.66 4.64 -3.00
C ALA A 46 4.85 5.60 -2.75
N HIS A 47 6.08 5.09 -2.78
CA HIS A 47 7.30 5.87 -2.56
C HIS A 47 7.49 6.95 -3.62
N LEU A 48 7.31 6.62 -4.90
CA LEU A 48 7.41 7.60 -5.99
C LEU A 48 6.30 8.65 -5.87
N ALA A 49 5.06 8.25 -5.59
CA ALA A 49 3.95 9.19 -5.44
C ALA A 49 4.15 10.16 -4.27
N VAL A 50 4.62 9.67 -3.11
CA VAL A 50 4.98 10.52 -1.96
C VAL A 50 6.09 11.50 -2.33
N THR A 51 7.10 11.06 -3.07
CA THR A 51 8.21 11.91 -3.53
C THR A 51 7.72 13.03 -4.44
N LEU A 52 6.86 12.72 -5.40
CA LEU A 52 6.27 13.72 -6.30
C LEU A 52 5.41 14.76 -5.54
N CYS A 53 4.61 14.31 -4.58
CA CYS A 53 3.87 15.22 -3.69
C CYS A 53 4.80 16.19 -2.97
N ARG A 54 5.87 15.68 -2.38
CA ARG A 54 6.85 16.48 -1.62
C ARG A 54 7.62 17.45 -2.52
N CYS A 55 7.97 17.06 -3.73
CA CYS A 55 8.59 17.98 -4.73
C CYS A 55 7.69 19.18 -5.02
N MET A 56 6.37 19.04 -4.86
CA MET A 56 5.39 20.12 -5.05
C MET A 56 4.96 20.78 -3.73
N ASN A 57 5.72 20.57 -2.65
CA ASN A 57 5.42 21.06 -1.29
C ASN A 57 4.04 20.62 -0.77
N ILE A 58 3.56 19.46 -1.19
CA ILE A 58 2.32 18.86 -0.69
C ILE A 58 2.71 17.85 0.40
N PRO A 59 2.25 18.03 1.66
CA PRO A 59 2.55 17.09 2.73
C PRO A 59 1.98 15.71 2.42
N ALA A 60 2.84 14.70 2.41
CA ALA A 60 2.46 13.33 2.12
C ALA A 60 3.20 12.36 3.03
N ARG A 61 2.54 11.24 3.38
CA ARG A 61 3.11 10.18 4.19
C ARG A 61 2.85 8.81 3.56
N TYR A 62 3.79 7.93 3.78
CA TYR A 62 3.72 6.53 3.37
C TYR A 62 2.84 5.75 4.35
N CYS A 63 2.03 4.84 3.83
CA CYS A 63 1.18 3.95 4.60
C CYS A 63 1.40 2.51 4.17
N THR A 64 1.31 1.60 5.13
CA THR A 64 1.38 0.17 4.88
C THR A 64 0.35 -0.57 5.71
N GLY A 65 -0.09 -1.73 5.22
CA GLY A 65 -1.09 -2.55 5.87
C GLY A 65 -1.72 -3.59 4.98
N TYR A 66 -2.92 -3.99 5.33
CA TYR A 66 -3.67 -5.00 4.59
C TYR A 66 -4.71 -4.36 3.67
N LEU A 67 -4.92 -4.98 2.54
CA LEU A 67 -5.95 -4.59 1.57
C LEU A 67 -6.56 -5.85 0.94
N GLY A 68 -7.71 -6.25 1.45
CA GLY A 68 -8.49 -7.36 0.91
C GLY A 68 -9.21 -7.00 -0.39
N ASP A 69 -9.69 -8.01 -1.10
CA ASP A 69 -10.47 -7.86 -2.34
C ASP A 69 -11.96 -7.62 -2.02
N ILE A 70 -12.24 -6.57 -1.24
CA ILE A 70 -13.60 -6.18 -0.83
C ILE A 70 -14.18 -5.24 -1.89
N GLY A 71 -15.36 -5.57 -2.40
CA GLY A 71 -16.06 -4.77 -3.41
C GLY A 71 -15.40 -4.77 -4.80
N VAL A 72 -14.45 -5.69 -5.05
CA VAL A 72 -13.80 -5.91 -6.35
C VAL A 72 -13.70 -7.41 -6.63
N PRO A 73 -13.51 -7.83 -7.90
CA PRO A 73 -13.27 -9.24 -8.20
C PRO A 73 -12.04 -9.77 -7.46
N ARG A 74 -12.19 -10.98 -6.89
CA ARG A 74 -11.11 -11.64 -6.14
C ARG A 74 -9.92 -11.95 -7.06
N ASN A 75 -8.74 -11.57 -6.62
CA ASN A 75 -7.49 -11.92 -7.29
C ASN A 75 -7.03 -13.30 -6.81
N PRO A 76 -6.81 -14.29 -7.70
CA PRO A 76 -6.35 -15.62 -7.31
C PRO A 76 -4.89 -15.66 -6.85
N ALA A 77 -4.12 -14.58 -7.06
CA ALA A 77 -2.74 -14.49 -6.58
C ALA A 77 -2.68 -14.48 -5.05
N PRO A 78 -1.60 -14.98 -4.43
CA PRO A 78 -1.42 -14.88 -2.99
C PRO A 78 -1.52 -13.43 -2.52
N MET A 79 -2.24 -13.21 -1.42
CA MET A 79 -2.33 -11.90 -0.79
C MET A 79 -0.99 -11.49 -0.20
N ASP A 80 -0.73 -10.20 -0.17
CA ASP A 80 0.49 -9.63 0.37
C ASP A 80 0.19 -8.36 1.19
N PHE A 81 1.19 -7.89 1.90
CA PHE A 81 1.17 -6.62 2.56
C PHE A 81 1.17 -5.50 1.50
N SER A 82 0.27 -4.54 1.65
CA SER A 82 0.07 -3.48 0.67
C SER A 82 0.65 -2.16 1.14
N ALA A 83 1.02 -1.31 0.18
CA ALA A 83 1.45 0.04 0.42
C ALA A 83 0.62 1.03 -0.40
N TRP A 84 0.33 2.18 0.21
CA TRP A 84 -0.33 3.33 -0.39
C TRP A 84 0.20 4.61 0.26
N PHE A 85 -0.42 5.74 0.02
CA PHE A 85 -0.01 6.99 0.66
C PHE A 85 -1.20 7.84 1.05
N GLU A 86 -0.95 8.74 1.99
CA GLU A 86 -1.91 9.75 2.40
C GLU A 86 -1.33 11.14 2.17
N VAL A 87 -2.19 12.09 1.82
CA VAL A 87 -1.85 13.48 1.54
C VAL A 87 -2.67 14.38 2.45
N PHE A 88 -2.03 15.38 3.05
CA PHE A 88 -2.70 16.36 3.89
C PHE A 88 -3.19 17.53 3.04
N LEU A 89 -4.51 17.68 2.93
CA LEU A 89 -5.19 18.71 2.16
C LEU A 89 -6.31 19.32 3.00
N ASP A 90 -6.41 20.63 2.99
CA ASP A 90 -7.52 21.35 3.62
C ASP A 90 -7.81 20.88 5.08
N GLY A 91 -6.75 20.69 5.86
CA GLY A 91 -6.84 20.33 7.28
C GLY A 91 -7.05 18.85 7.60
N ARG A 92 -7.06 17.95 6.61
CA ARG A 92 -7.22 16.50 6.83
C ARG A 92 -6.40 15.64 5.88
N TRP A 93 -6.22 14.38 6.26
CA TRP A 93 -5.54 13.38 5.44
C TRP A 93 -6.52 12.69 4.48
N PHE A 94 -6.10 12.54 3.24
CA PHE A 94 -6.81 11.80 2.19
C PHE A 94 -5.94 10.65 1.71
N THR A 95 -6.55 9.48 1.54
CA THR A 95 -5.89 8.28 1.03
C THR A 95 -5.84 8.28 -0.49
N PHE A 96 -4.66 7.94 -1.04
CA PHE A 96 -4.40 7.74 -2.45
C PHE A 96 -3.64 6.43 -2.67
N ASP A 97 -3.86 5.79 -3.81
CA ASP A 97 -3.21 4.54 -4.16
C ASP A 97 -2.84 4.53 -5.64
N ALA A 98 -1.57 4.75 -5.92
CA ALA A 98 -1.06 4.81 -7.29
C ALA A 98 -0.94 3.42 -7.95
N ARG A 99 -0.83 2.34 -7.18
CA ARG A 99 -0.77 0.98 -7.74
C ARG A 99 -2.10 0.56 -8.34
N HIS A 100 -3.19 0.66 -7.59
CA HIS A 100 -4.51 0.26 -8.06
C HIS A 100 -5.17 1.35 -8.91
N ASN A 101 -4.88 2.61 -8.59
CA ASN A 101 -5.37 3.81 -9.26
C ASN A 101 -6.90 3.93 -9.39
N HIS A 102 -7.62 3.25 -8.51
CA HIS A 102 -9.07 3.34 -8.34
C HIS A 102 -9.45 3.24 -6.86
N PRO A 103 -10.62 3.71 -6.46
CA PRO A 103 -11.08 3.58 -5.08
C PRO A 103 -11.12 2.11 -4.65
N ARG A 104 -10.56 1.82 -3.49
CA ARG A 104 -10.62 0.52 -2.82
C ARG A 104 -11.10 0.73 -1.39
N ILE A 105 -11.93 -0.17 -0.90
CA ILE A 105 -12.40 -0.24 0.49
C ILE A 105 -11.68 -1.36 1.23
N GLY A 106 -11.87 -1.45 2.55
CA GLY A 106 -11.29 -2.53 3.37
C GLY A 106 -9.79 -2.38 3.66
N ARG A 107 -9.23 -1.15 3.62
CA ARG A 107 -7.85 -0.92 4.05
C ARG A 107 -7.72 -0.97 5.55
N ILE A 108 -6.81 -1.82 6.04
CA ILE A 108 -6.41 -1.89 7.44
C ILE A 108 -5.00 -1.31 7.54
N VAL A 109 -4.89 -0.08 8.04
CA VAL A 109 -3.59 0.60 8.22
C VAL A 109 -2.87 -0.01 9.41
N MET A 110 -1.66 -0.51 9.18
CA MET A 110 -0.77 -1.01 10.23
C MET A 110 0.24 0.04 10.69
N ALA A 111 0.80 0.79 9.75
CA ALA A 111 1.76 1.83 10.07
C ALA A 111 1.74 2.99 9.07
N ARG A 112 2.16 4.15 9.56
CA ARG A 112 2.38 5.38 8.79
C ARG A 112 3.78 5.91 9.07
N GLY A 113 4.47 6.37 8.04
CA GLY A 113 5.82 6.93 8.17
C GLY A 113 6.19 7.88 7.04
N ARG A 114 7.40 8.39 7.05
CA ARG A 114 7.93 9.24 5.97
C ARG A 114 8.05 8.47 4.66
N ASP A 115 8.53 7.23 4.77
CA ASP A 115 8.71 6.30 3.65
C ASP A 115 8.70 4.84 4.17
N ALA A 116 9.01 3.89 3.29
CA ALA A 116 9.02 2.48 3.62
C ALA A 116 10.02 2.09 4.72
N ALA A 117 11.11 2.84 4.90
CA ALA A 117 12.12 2.55 5.92
C ALA A 117 11.61 2.81 7.35
N ASP A 118 10.69 3.77 7.51
CA ASP A 118 10.06 4.08 8.82
C ASP A 118 9.02 3.04 9.25
N VAL A 119 8.53 2.20 8.34
CA VAL A 119 7.38 1.31 8.55
C VAL A 119 7.71 -0.13 8.16
N ALA A 120 8.86 -0.61 8.57
CA ALA A 120 9.27 -1.99 8.33
C ALA A 120 8.23 -2.96 8.92
N ILE A 121 7.91 -4.04 8.18
CA ILE A 121 7.00 -5.10 8.64
C ILE A 121 7.58 -5.78 9.88
N SER A 122 8.90 -5.97 9.92
CA SER A 122 9.62 -6.51 11.05
C SER A 122 11.01 -5.90 11.15
N THR A 123 11.53 -5.81 12.36
CA THR A 123 12.92 -5.43 12.62
C THR A 123 13.59 -6.58 13.36
N ALA A 124 14.69 -7.09 12.82
CA ALA A 124 15.46 -8.18 13.43
C ALA A 124 16.84 -7.68 13.84
N PHE A 125 17.34 -8.20 14.95
CA PHE A 125 18.69 -7.97 15.45
C PHE A 125 19.48 -9.29 15.31
N GLY A 126 20.53 -9.27 14.47
CA GLY A 126 21.30 -10.44 14.11
C GLY A 126 20.74 -11.20 12.91
N PRO A 127 21.31 -12.35 12.55
CA PRO A 127 20.85 -13.15 11.40
C PRO A 127 19.47 -13.75 11.67
N ALA A 128 18.45 -13.20 11.04
CA ALA A 128 17.07 -13.66 11.14
C ALA A 128 16.40 -13.63 9.75
N PRO A 129 16.72 -14.61 8.87
CA PRO A 129 16.12 -14.67 7.54
C PRO A 129 14.61 -14.98 7.65
N LEU A 130 13.80 -14.25 6.91
CA LEU A 130 12.38 -14.49 6.81
C LEU A 130 12.13 -15.81 6.07
N ALA A 131 11.67 -16.84 6.81
CA ALA A 131 11.43 -18.16 6.25
C ALA A 131 10.06 -18.29 5.58
N ARG A 132 9.05 -17.60 6.10
CA ARG A 132 7.68 -17.64 5.58
C ARG A 132 6.91 -16.39 5.97
N PHE A 133 6.13 -15.89 5.03
CA PHE A 133 5.18 -14.80 5.24
C PHE A 133 3.87 -15.14 4.52
N THR A 134 2.75 -15.06 5.21
CA THR A 134 1.44 -15.36 4.64
C THR A 134 0.47 -14.28 5.10
N VAL A 135 -0.24 -13.70 4.16
CA VAL A 135 -1.29 -12.71 4.41
C VAL A 135 -2.62 -13.27 3.93
N MET A 136 -3.64 -13.12 4.75
CA MET A 136 -5.02 -13.40 4.39
C MET A 136 -5.90 -12.28 4.94
N THR A 137 -6.64 -11.63 4.06
CA THR A 137 -7.53 -10.51 4.40
C THR A 137 -8.80 -10.68 3.58
N ASP A 138 -9.88 -11.01 4.26
CA ASP A 138 -11.20 -11.20 3.66
C ASP A 138 -12.26 -10.38 4.38
N GLU A 139 -13.38 -10.14 3.73
CA GLU A 139 -14.59 -9.62 4.36
C GLU A 139 -15.20 -10.69 5.27
N VAL A 140 -15.55 -10.29 6.48
CA VAL A 140 -16.28 -11.18 7.41
C VAL A 140 -17.77 -10.99 7.18
N THR A 141 -18.43 -12.04 6.77
CA THR A 141 -19.89 -12.04 6.60
C THR A 141 -20.61 -12.39 7.91
N ASP A 142 -21.91 -12.11 7.99
CA ASP A 142 -22.71 -12.50 9.16
C ASP A 142 -22.69 -14.02 9.39
N GLU A 143 -22.66 -14.81 8.32
CA GLU A 143 -22.54 -16.28 8.38
C GLU A 143 -21.20 -16.73 8.99
N ASP A 144 -20.10 -16.03 8.70
CA ASP A 144 -18.79 -16.29 9.30
C ASP A 144 -18.78 -15.98 10.80
N CYS A 145 -19.49 -14.92 11.20
CA CYS A 145 -19.64 -14.55 12.61
C CYS A 145 -20.40 -15.62 13.40
N GLU A 146 -21.50 -16.13 12.86
CA GLU A 146 -22.30 -17.19 13.49
C GLU A 146 -21.51 -18.50 13.64
N GLN A 147 -20.73 -18.89 12.62
CA GLN A 147 -19.91 -20.10 12.67
C GLN A 147 -18.78 -19.99 13.70
N ARG A 148 -18.20 -18.80 13.89
CA ARG A 148 -17.19 -18.57 14.93
C ARG A 148 -17.79 -18.61 16.34
N GLY A 149 -18.93 -17.97 16.55
CA GLY A 149 -19.63 -18.01 17.83
C GLY A 149 -20.02 -19.42 18.27
N SER A 150 -20.36 -20.29 17.32
CA SER A 150 -20.68 -21.70 17.57
C SER A 150 -19.44 -22.55 17.96
N ARG A 151 -18.25 -22.18 17.48
CA ARG A 151 -16.98 -22.88 17.78
C ARG A 151 -16.35 -22.46 19.11
N GLU A 152 -16.62 -21.25 19.59
CA GLU A 152 -16.16 -20.77 20.90
C GLU A 152 -17.07 -21.23 22.05
N ALA A 153 -18.30 -21.69 21.74
CA ALA A 153 -19.28 -22.18 22.72
C ALA A 153 -19.26 -23.71 22.90
N ALA A 154 -18.38 -24.43 22.20
CA ALA A 154 -18.21 -25.88 22.27
C ALA A 154 -16.88 -26.28 22.90
#